data_7f3d9be6741c2f0dd4a734c2adad81bd
#
_entry.id   7f3d9be6741c2f0dd4a734c2adad81bd
#
_cell.length_a   1.000
_cell.length_b   1.000
_cell.length_c   1.000
_cell.angle_alpha   90.00
_cell.angle_beta   90.00
_cell.angle_gamma   90.00
#
_symmetry.space_group_name_H-M   'P 1'
#
loop_
_entity.id
_entity.type
_entity.pdbx_description
1 polymer ?
#
loop_
_entity_poly.entity_id
_entity_poly.type
_entity_poly.pdbx_seq_one_letter_code
_entity_poly.pdbx_strand_id
1 'polypeptide(L)'
;MRVALSSEGVFPLAHGEATAVGASVSGTLQGEGILVGMPSLFVRLAGCNLRCEFRGVDGSVAYCDTPHAQRTSGGSVQEVAEVMQVVVEHLGALRHVVITGGEPMLQAEAVAELCQALKAGRDGLHITLETNGTIFGEEVAEAVDLVSVSPKRQKETFVEGRPSHDYVLSLQQWLDAKRGGRDALQLKFVVGRREDEVRLIDPLLSALEGWERFPVVIMPMGGDSTTMRASEPVAVEMAIRRGWRYTPRLQVDLWGGRKGT
;
A
#
# COMPACT_ATOMS: atom_id res chain seq x y z
N MET A 1 9.58 -18.23 11.63
CA MET A 1 10.20 -16.86 11.66
C MET A 1 9.28 -15.90 12.37
N ARG A 2 9.81 -14.80 12.94
CA ARG A 2 9.00 -13.80 13.67
C ARG A 2 8.76 -12.56 12.81
N VAL A 3 7.57 -11.98 12.95
CA VAL A 3 7.15 -10.75 12.26
C VAL A 3 6.64 -9.72 13.27
N ALA A 4 7.00 -8.46 13.07
CA ALA A 4 6.54 -7.35 13.87
C ALA A 4 5.28 -6.73 13.24
N LEU A 5 4.17 -6.81 13.93
CA LEU A 5 2.89 -6.22 13.55
C LEU A 5 2.71 -4.85 14.21
N SER A 6 1.99 -3.95 13.53
CA SER A 6 1.51 -2.71 14.16
C SER A 6 0.42 -2.99 15.20
N SER A 7 -0.06 -1.97 15.87
CA SER A 7 -1.16 -2.11 16.83
C SER A 7 -2.49 -2.60 16.21
N GLU A 8 -2.65 -2.53 14.90
CA GLU A 8 -3.82 -3.09 14.19
C GLU A 8 -3.63 -4.57 13.86
N GLY A 9 -2.40 -5.01 13.61
CA GLY A 9 -2.08 -6.40 13.31
C GLY A 9 -2.84 -6.95 12.09
N VAL A 10 -3.60 -8.02 12.31
CA VAL A 10 -4.57 -8.55 11.33
C VAL A 10 -5.91 -7.88 11.58
N PHE A 11 -6.50 -7.25 10.56
CA PHE A 11 -7.73 -6.47 10.74
C PHE A 11 -8.58 -6.35 9.45
N PRO A 12 -9.86 -5.95 9.56
CA PRO A 12 -10.70 -5.95 10.76
C PRO A 12 -11.13 -7.37 11.13
N LEU A 13 -11.06 -7.71 12.41
CA LEU A 13 -11.51 -9.00 12.91
C LEU A 13 -12.85 -8.86 13.66
N ALA A 14 -13.78 -9.79 13.40
CA ALA A 14 -15.02 -9.93 14.14
C ALA A 14 -14.84 -10.95 15.27
N HIS A 15 -15.15 -10.53 16.50
CA HIS A 15 -15.10 -11.35 17.73
C HIS A 15 -16.46 -11.41 18.42
N GLY A 16 -17.53 -11.72 17.65
CA GLY A 16 -18.91 -11.74 18.17
C GLY A 16 -19.58 -10.37 18.21
N GLU A 17 -18.86 -9.27 17.93
CA GLU A 17 -19.37 -7.91 17.82
C GLU A 17 -19.08 -7.37 16.43
N ALA A 18 -19.70 -6.22 16.07
CA ALA A 18 -19.43 -5.55 14.82
C ALA A 18 -17.97 -5.07 14.75
N THR A 19 -17.32 -5.28 13.61
CA THR A 19 -15.99 -4.76 13.33
C THR A 19 -15.97 -3.23 13.25
N ALA A 20 -14.78 -2.64 13.12
CA ALA A 20 -14.63 -1.19 12.88
C ALA A 20 -15.39 -0.68 11.65
N VAL A 21 -15.65 -1.54 10.65
CA VAL A 21 -16.48 -1.23 9.47
C VAL A 21 -17.99 -1.42 9.71
N GLY A 22 -18.40 -1.86 10.89
CA GLY A 22 -19.81 -2.13 11.22
C GLY A 22 -20.35 -3.47 10.71
N ALA A 23 -19.48 -4.35 10.20
CA ALA A 23 -19.87 -5.68 9.71
C ALA A 23 -19.79 -6.72 10.83
N SER A 24 -20.69 -7.73 10.77
CA SER A 24 -20.70 -8.88 11.69
C SER A 24 -19.70 -9.99 11.30
N VAL A 25 -18.96 -9.79 10.23
CA VAL A 25 -17.92 -10.70 9.72
C VAL A 25 -16.59 -9.98 9.60
N SER A 26 -15.49 -10.73 9.66
CA SER A 26 -14.15 -10.17 9.47
C SER A 26 -13.95 -9.67 8.05
N GLY A 27 -13.09 -8.67 7.89
CA GLY A 27 -12.75 -8.07 6.61
C GLY A 27 -13.35 -6.67 6.39
N THR A 28 -12.80 -6.01 5.39
CA THR A 28 -13.20 -4.70 4.88
C THR A 28 -13.08 -4.67 3.36
N LEU A 29 -13.12 -3.50 2.75
CA LEU A 29 -12.87 -3.32 1.33
C LEU A 29 -11.47 -2.75 1.10
N GLN A 30 -10.75 -3.26 0.07
CA GLN A 30 -9.59 -2.52 -0.44
C GLN A 30 -10.07 -1.15 -0.92
N GLY A 31 -9.56 -0.10 -0.30
CA GLY A 31 -10.01 1.28 -0.54
C GLY A 31 -9.30 1.99 -1.69
N GLU A 32 -8.23 1.42 -2.22
CA GLU A 32 -7.29 2.11 -3.10
C GLU A 32 -6.78 1.22 -4.25
N GLY A 33 -6.33 1.86 -5.33
CA GLY A 33 -5.67 1.17 -6.44
C GLY A 33 -6.61 0.43 -7.38
N ILE A 34 -6.04 -0.51 -8.16
CA ILE A 34 -6.79 -1.25 -9.19
C ILE A 34 -7.80 -2.26 -8.61
N LEU A 35 -7.65 -2.62 -7.33
CA LEU A 35 -8.53 -3.54 -6.62
C LEU A 35 -9.50 -2.82 -5.67
N VAL A 36 -9.74 -1.52 -5.87
CA VAL A 36 -10.71 -0.77 -5.07
C VAL A 36 -12.08 -1.48 -5.05
N GLY A 37 -12.67 -1.63 -3.85
CA GLY A 37 -13.93 -2.35 -3.64
C GLY A 37 -13.79 -3.86 -3.41
N MET A 38 -12.58 -4.45 -3.55
CA MET A 38 -12.35 -5.86 -3.28
C MET A 38 -12.46 -6.18 -1.79
N PRO A 39 -13.34 -7.13 -1.38
CA PRO A 39 -13.39 -7.58 0.01
C PRO A 39 -12.08 -8.22 0.45
N SER A 40 -11.49 -7.70 1.52
CA SER A 40 -10.10 -7.97 1.90
C SER A 40 -9.91 -8.10 3.40
N LEU A 41 -8.92 -8.88 3.80
CA LEU A 41 -8.35 -8.87 5.14
C LEU A 41 -6.95 -8.26 5.08
N PHE A 42 -6.62 -7.41 6.03
CA PHE A 42 -5.33 -6.71 6.04
C PHE A 42 -4.39 -7.27 7.12
N VAL A 43 -3.11 -7.34 6.79
CA VAL A 43 -2.02 -7.60 7.74
C VAL A 43 -1.10 -6.40 7.72
N ARG A 44 -1.09 -5.62 8.82
CA ARG A 44 -0.30 -4.39 8.92
C ARG A 44 0.95 -4.59 9.76
N LEU A 45 2.10 -4.53 9.10
CA LEU A 45 3.40 -4.65 9.72
C LEU A 45 3.84 -3.33 10.36
N ALA A 46 4.72 -3.43 11.36
CA ALA A 46 5.32 -2.29 12.05
C ALA A 46 6.71 -1.95 11.49
N GLY A 47 7.04 -0.67 11.56
CA GLY A 47 8.31 -0.11 11.08
C GLY A 47 8.21 0.48 9.67
N CYS A 48 8.85 1.62 9.48
CA CYS A 48 8.99 2.26 8.16
C CYS A 48 10.32 2.99 8.08
N ASN A 49 10.97 2.93 6.93
CA ASN A 49 12.22 3.64 6.65
C ASN A 49 12.00 5.09 6.17
N LEU A 50 10.75 5.48 5.88
CA LEU A 50 10.42 6.85 5.48
C LEU A 50 9.65 7.61 6.56
N ARG A 51 9.71 8.95 6.49
CA ARG A 51 8.91 9.88 7.29
C ARG A 51 8.20 10.83 6.35
N CYS A 52 7.10 10.33 5.76
CA CYS A 52 6.41 11.00 4.67
C CYS A 52 5.78 12.33 5.11
N GLU A 53 6.01 13.35 4.29
CA GLU A 53 5.39 14.66 4.34
C GLU A 53 4.78 14.94 2.96
N PHE A 54 3.52 15.36 2.95
CA PHE A 54 2.77 15.69 1.75
C PHE A 54 2.30 17.14 1.83
N ARG A 55 2.12 17.78 0.68
CA ARG A 55 1.64 19.17 0.60
C ARG A 55 0.34 19.24 -0.18
N GLY A 56 -0.66 19.86 0.42
CA GLY A 56 -1.96 20.13 -0.20
C GLY A 56 -1.94 21.32 -1.16
N VAL A 57 -3.05 21.49 -1.87
CA VAL A 57 -3.27 22.62 -2.81
C VAL A 57 -3.21 23.98 -2.13
N ASP A 58 -3.61 24.06 -0.88
CA ASP A 58 -3.61 25.25 -0.01
C ASP A 58 -2.27 25.50 0.69
N GLY A 59 -1.24 24.67 0.39
CA GLY A 59 0.05 24.71 1.07
C GLY A 59 0.08 24.01 2.43
N SER A 60 -1.02 23.44 2.87
CA SER A 60 -1.08 22.64 4.10
C SER A 60 -0.10 21.46 4.03
N VAL A 61 0.40 21.05 5.20
CA VAL A 61 1.29 19.89 5.32
C VAL A 61 0.53 18.78 6.00
N ALA A 62 0.47 17.63 5.34
CA ALA A 62 -0.04 16.39 5.90
C ALA A 62 1.11 15.39 6.07
N TYR A 63 1.05 14.63 7.14
CA TYR A 63 2.00 13.55 7.42
C TYR A 63 1.40 12.20 7.05
N CYS A 64 2.19 11.14 7.19
CA CYS A 64 1.72 9.78 6.98
C CYS A 64 0.41 9.52 7.75
N ASP A 65 -0.57 8.95 7.09
CA ASP A 65 -1.90 8.61 7.64
C ASP A 65 -1.89 7.37 8.54
N THR A 66 -0.79 6.62 8.54
CA THR A 66 -0.57 5.44 9.40
C THR A 66 0.64 5.64 10.35
N PRO A 67 0.68 6.71 11.18
CA PRO A 67 1.83 7.00 12.03
C PRO A 67 2.09 5.91 13.09
N HIS A 68 1.06 5.16 13.46
CA HIS A 68 1.16 4.02 14.39
C HIS A 68 1.91 2.82 13.80
N ALA A 69 1.96 2.69 12.47
CA ALA A 69 2.73 1.66 11.79
C ALA A 69 4.18 2.08 11.47
N GLN A 70 4.54 3.37 11.63
CA GLN A 70 5.90 3.83 11.36
C GLN A 70 6.93 3.37 12.39
N ARG A 71 6.50 3.04 13.60
CA ARG A 71 7.35 2.60 14.72
C ARG A 71 7.03 1.16 15.05
N THR A 72 8.03 0.44 15.56
CA THR A 72 7.84 -0.91 16.10
C THR A 72 7.27 -0.90 17.52
N SER A 73 7.36 0.25 18.21
CA SER A 73 6.79 0.41 19.56
C SER A 73 5.26 0.54 19.49
N GLY A 74 4.56 -0.24 20.29
CA GLY A 74 3.08 -0.23 20.39
C GLY A 74 2.40 -1.34 19.57
N GLY A 75 3.18 -2.14 18.83
CA GLY A 75 2.73 -3.35 18.17
C GLY A 75 3.12 -4.63 18.91
N SER A 76 3.00 -5.76 18.24
CA SER A 76 3.39 -7.07 18.76
C SER A 76 4.40 -7.75 17.82
N VAL A 77 5.23 -8.64 18.39
CA VAL A 77 6.09 -9.53 17.60
C VAL A 77 5.56 -10.94 17.77
N GLN A 78 5.15 -11.57 16.67
CA GLN A 78 4.50 -12.88 16.64
C GLN A 78 5.28 -13.84 15.72
N GLU A 79 5.06 -15.14 15.89
CA GLU A 79 5.54 -16.11 14.91
C GLU A 79 4.69 -16.00 13.62
N VAL A 80 5.32 -16.13 12.46
CA VAL A 80 4.63 -16.09 11.16
C VAL A 80 3.50 -17.12 11.10
N ALA A 81 3.71 -18.30 11.66
CA ALA A 81 2.69 -19.35 11.71
C ALA A 81 1.44 -18.93 12.51
N GLU A 82 1.60 -18.17 13.61
CA GLU A 82 0.47 -17.65 14.40
C GLU A 82 -0.32 -16.61 13.60
N VAL A 83 0.37 -15.70 12.92
CA VAL A 83 -0.27 -14.69 12.07
C VAL A 83 -1.02 -15.36 10.92
N MET A 84 -0.42 -16.35 10.26
CA MET A 84 -1.06 -17.14 9.20
C MET A 84 -2.32 -17.81 9.71
N GLN A 85 -2.28 -18.43 10.88
CA GLN A 85 -3.44 -19.09 11.49
C GLN A 85 -4.58 -18.10 11.73
N VAL A 86 -4.30 -16.93 12.32
CA VAL A 86 -5.31 -15.87 12.53
C VAL A 86 -5.93 -15.42 11.22
N VAL A 87 -5.12 -15.21 10.16
CA VAL A 87 -5.62 -14.83 8.84
C VAL A 87 -6.56 -15.90 8.30
N VAL A 88 -6.14 -17.17 8.28
CA VAL A 88 -6.91 -18.28 7.70
C VAL A 88 -8.24 -18.49 8.45
N GLU A 89 -8.24 -18.41 9.78
CA GLU A 89 -9.43 -18.52 10.62
C GLU A 89 -10.48 -17.44 10.33
N HIS A 90 -10.02 -16.23 9.94
CA HIS A 90 -10.91 -15.08 9.73
C HIS A 90 -11.22 -14.78 8.26
N LEU A 91 -10.62 -15.50 7.30
CA LEU A 91 -10.89 -15.28 5.87
C LEU A 91 -12.35 -15.53 5.49
N GLY A 92 -13.01 -16.53 6.07
CA GLY A 92 -14.39 -16.87 5.69
C GLY A 92 -14.55 -17.01 4.16
N ALA A 93 -15.38 -16.17 3.56
CA ALA A 93 -15.59 -16.10 2.10
C ALA A 93 -14.54 -15.25 1.36
N LEU A 94 -13.68 -14.52 2.06
CA LEU A 94 -12.68 -13.66 1.45
C LEU A 94 -11.65 -14.46 0.64
N ARG A 95 -11.17 -13.85 -0.43
CA ARG A 95 -10.13 -14.40 -1.32
C ARG A 95 -8.97 -13.43 -1.52
N HIS A 96 -8.93 -12.37 -0.72
CA HIS A 96 -7.91 -11.33 -0.86
C HIS A 96 -7.34 -10.96 0.50
N VAL A 97 -6.00 -10.96 0.58
CA VAL A 97 -5.22 -10.49 1.72
C VAL A 97 -4.31 -9.37 1.25
N VAL A 98 -4.25 -8.29 2.02
CA VAL A 98 -3.37 -7.16 1.78
C VAL A 98 -2.29 -7.14 2.85
N ILE A 99 -1.04 -7.34 2.44
CA ILE A 99 0.14 -7.16 3.29
C ILE A 99 0.57 -5.70 3.15
N THR A 100 0.47 -4.97 4.24
CA THR A 100 0.74 -3.53 4.30
C THR A 100 1.47 -3.18 5.60
N GLY A 101 1.60 -1.89 5.92
CA GLY A 101 2.21 -1.50 7.18
C GLY A 101 2.76 -0.09 7.14
N GLY A 102 3.89 0.10 7.84
CA GLY A 102 4.79 1.20 7.55
C GLY A 102 5.50 0.94 6.22
N GLU A 103 6.49 0.03 6.23
CA GLU A 103 7.10 -0.55 5.04
C GLU A 103 7.33 -2.06 5.26
N PRO A 104 6.52 -2.92 4.65
CA PRO A 104 6.61 -4.37 4.83
C PRO A 104 7.97 -4.95 4.44
N MET A 105 8.63 -4.36 3.44
CA MET A 105 9.91 -4.86 2.93
C MET A 105 11.09 -4.69 3.90
N LEU A 106 10.92 -3.98 5.01
CA LEU A 106 11.88 -4.02 6.14
C LEU A 106 11.92 -5.41 6.81
N GLN A 107 10.92 -6.24 6.56
CA GLN A 107 10.76 -7.59 7.09
C GLN A 107 10.57 -8.60 5.94
N ALA A 108 11.29 -8.42 4.82
CA ALA A 108 11.07 -9.14 3.55
C ALA A 108 11.04 -10.67 3.71
N GLU A 109 11.98 -11.23 4.47
CA GLU A 109 12.04 -12.68 4.72
C GLU A 109 10.77 -13.21 5.42
N ALA A 110 10.29 -12.49 6.46
CA ALA A 110 9.07 -12.86 7.17
C ALA A 110 7.81 -12.65 6.30
N VAL A 111 7.82 -11.63 5.43
CA VAL A 111 6.74 -11.40 4.45
C VAL A 111 6.69 -12.53 3.43
N ALA A 112 7.83 -12.97 2.91
CA ALA A 112 7.90 -14.09 1.96
C ALA A 112 7.36 -15.38 2.59
N GLU A 113 7.83 -15.73 3.80
CA GLU A 113 7.33 -16.91 4.54
C GLU A 113 5.82 -16.83 4.79
N LEU A 114 5.31 -15.67 5.22
CA LEU A 114 3.88 -15.48 5.46
C LEU A 114 3.07 -15.66 4.17
N CYS A 115 3.48 -15.04 3.07
CA CYS A 115 2.77 -15.13 1.78
C CYS A 115 2.75 -16.56 1.26
N GLN A 116 3.88 -17.28 1.33
CA GLN A 116 3.98 -18.69 0.93
C GLN A 116 3.07 -19.57 1.80
N ALA A 117 3.08 -19.38 3.12
CA ALA A 117 2.22 -20.12 4.04
C ALA A 117 0.72 -19.86 3.79
N LEU A 118 0.34 -18.62 3.53
CA LEU A 118 -1.05 -18.24 3.20
C LEU A 118 -1.51 -18.89 1.89
N LYS A 119 -0.68 -18.89 0.85
CA LYS A 119 -0.95 -19.54 -0.43
C LYS A 119 -1.10 -21.07 -0.28
N ALA A 120 -0.26 -21.69 0.54
CA ALA A 120 -0.36 -23.13 0.83
C ALA A 120 -1.59 -23.46 1.69
N GLY A 121 -2.00 -22.56 2.58
CA GLY A 121 -3.17 -22.74 3.47
C GLY A 121 -4.53 -22.47 2.83
N ARG A 122 -4.59 -21.76 1.71
CA ARG A 122 -5.84 -21.38 1.07
C ARG A 122 -5.72 -21.28 -0.45
N ASP A 123 -6.31 -22.20 -1.17
CA ASP A 123 -6.36 -22.19 -2.63
C ASP A 123 -7.10 -20.95 -3.17
N GLY A 124 -6.57 -20.37 -4.26
CA GLY A 124 -7.15 -19.22 -4.94
C GLY A 124 -7.09 -17.92 -4.12
N LEU A 125 -6.24 -17.86 -3.10
CA LEU A 125 -6.00 -16.63 -2.35
C LEU A 125 -5.16 -15.67 -3.18
N HIS A 126 -5.67 -14.45 -3.35
CA HIS A 126 -4.94 -13.34 -3.95
C HIS A 126 -4.24 -12.53 -2.85
N ILE A 127 -2.96 -12.27 -3.01
CA ILE A 127 -2.16 -11.48 -2.06
C ILE A 127 -1.67 -10.21 -2.75
N THR A 128 -2.01 -9.05 -2.16
CA THR A 128 -1.44 -7.74 -2.54
C THR A 128 -0.39 -7.33 -1.52
N LEU A 129 0.77 -6.90 -2.00
CA LEU A 129 1.77 -6.17 -1.22
C LEU A 129 1.63 -4.68 -1.47
N GLU A 130 1.50 -3.86 -0.41
CA GLU A 130 1.63 -2.41 -0.47
C GLU A 130 3.00 -1.99 0.04
N THR A 131 3.82 -1.37 -0.81
CA THR A 131 5.20 -0.95 -0.48
C THR A 131 5.50 0.46 -1.00
N ASN A 132 6.44 1.15 -0.38
CA ASN A 132 6.97 2.42 -0.89
C ASN A 132 8.01 2.22 -2.01
N GLY A 133 8.41 0.98 -2.27
CA GLY A 133 9.31 0.59 -3.35
C GLY A 133 10.79 0.84 -3.10
N THR A 134 11.20 1.21 -1.88
CA THR A 134 12.62 1.48 -1.57
C THR A 134 13.47 0.22 -1.39
N ILE A 135 12.83 -0.92 -1.20
CA ILE A 135 13.48 -2.22 -0.97
C ILE A 135 12.84 -3.24 -1.88
N PHE A 136 13.63 -3.95 -2.66
CA PHE A 136 13.20 -5.08 -3.48
C PHE A 136 13.43 -6.40 -2.73
N GLY A 137 12.60 -7.41 -3.00
CA GLY A 137 12.77 -8.77 -2.51
C GLY A 137 12.20 -9.77 -3.50
N GLU A 138 13.06 -10.58 -4.09
CA GLU A 138 12.71 -11.53 -5.14
C GLU A 138 11.69 -12.58 -4.66
N GLU A 139 11.93 -13.18 -3.49
CA GLU A 139 11.02 -14.18 -2.90
C GLU A 139 9.62 -13.62 -2.59
N VAL A 140 9.55 -12.35 -2.17
CA VAL A 140 8.27 -11.65 -1.98
C VAL A 140 7.61 -11.39 -3.32
N ALA A 141 8.38 -10.94 -4.33
CA ALA A 141 7.84 -10.71 -5.67
C ALA A 141 7.24 -11.97 -6.29
N GLU A 142 7.83 -13.13 -6.05
CA GLU A 142 7.30 -14.43 -6.50
C GLU A 142 6.03 -14.85 -5.73
N ALA A 143 5.97 -14.57 -4.42
CA ALA A 143 4.89 -15.03 -3.56
C ALA A 143 3.60 -14.21 -3.66
N VAL A 144 3.64 -12.94 -4.10
CA VAL A 144 2.47 -12.06 -4.17
C VAL A 144 1.92 -11.95 -5.58
N ASP A 145 0.60 -11.73 -5.71
CA ASP A 145 -0.08 -11.59 -7.01
C ASP A 145 -0.01 -10.16 -7.54
N LEU A 146 -0.16 -9.16 -6.66
CA LEU A 146 -0.09 -7.75 -7.00
C LEU A 146 0.90 -7.02 -6.09
N VAL A 147 1.81 -6.28 -6.68
CA VAL A 147 2.63 -5.29 -5.96
C VAL A 147 2.07 -3.89 -6.21
N SER A 148 1.52 -3.28 -5.17
CA SER A 148 1.07 -1.89 -5.18
C SER A 148 2.21 -0.99 -4.71
N VAL A 149 3.02 -0.54 -5.64
CA VAL A 149 4.11 0.39 -5.34
C VAL A 149 3.55 1.80 -5.20
N SER A 150 3.78 2.42 -4.06
CA SER A 150 3.38 3.81 -3.81
C SER A 150 4.61 4.71 -3.63
N PRO A 151 5.19 5.22 -4.71
CA PRO A 151 6.41 6.01 -4.64
C PRO A 151 6.24 7.28 -3.80
N LYS A 152 7.29 7.64 -3.07
CA LYS A 152 7.32 8.81 -2.19
C LYS A 152 8.52 9.69 -2.53
N ARG A 153 8.30 11.01 -2.57
CA ARG A 153 9.37 11.98 -2.72
C ARG A 153 9.81 12.45 -1.35
N GLN A 154 10.84 11.82 -0.81
CA GLN A 154 11.45 12.12 0.48
C GLN A 154 12.97 12.27 0.30
N LYS A 155 13.68 12.78 1.30
CA LYS A 155 15.15 12.91 1.25
C LYS A 155 15.89 11.59 1.06
N GLU A 156 15.26 10.48 1.44
CA GLU A 156 15.80 9.12 1.29
C GLU A 156 15.63 8.59 -0.15
N THR A 157 14.69 9.14 -0.90
CA THR A 157 14.35 8.67 -2.25
C THR A 157 14.70 9.67 -3.36
N PHE A 158 14.85 10.96 -3.01
CA PHE A 158 15.17 12.03 -3.97
C PHE A 158 16.31 12.91 -3.44
N VAL A 159 17.32 13.08 -4.28
CA VAL A 159 18.47 13.95 -4.04
C VAL A 159 18.49 15.05 -5.11
N GLU A 160 18.57 16.32 -4.70
CA GLU A 160 18.60 17.49 -5.60
C GLU A 160 17.46 17.49 -6.65
N GLY A 161 16.26 17.00 -6.25
CA GLY A 161 15.08 16.99 -7.09
C GLY A 161 15.00 15.81 -8.08
N ARG A 162 15.94 14.89 -8.04
CA ARG A 162 15.97 13.66 -8.87
C ARG A 162 15.83 12.41 -7.99
N PRO A 163 15.22 11.34 -8.49
CA PRO A 163 15.22 10.08 -7.77
C PRO A 163 16.66 9.59 -7.58
N SER A 164 16.96 9.06 -6.39
CA SER A 164 18.27 8.49 -6.10
C SER A 164 18.51 7.22 -6.92
N HIS A 165 19.78 6.90 -7.21
CA HIS A 165 20.13 5.71 -7.97
C HIS A 165 19.60 4.43 -7.33
N ASP A 166 19.78 4.27 -6.02
CA ASP A 166 19.34 3.07 -5.30
C ASP A 166 17.81 2.92 -5.33
N TYR A 167 17.09 4.04 -5.28
CA TYR A 167 15.64 4.01 -5.39
C TYR A 167 15.16 3.59 -6.79
N VAL A 168 15.77 4.14 -7.83
CA VAL A 168 15.50 3.74 -9.22
C VAL A 168 15.80 2.26 -9.42
N LEU A 169 16.96 1.79 -8.93
CA LEU A 169 17.35 0.38 -9.03
C LEU A 169 16.33 -0.54 -8.36
N SER A 170 15.91 -0.24 -7.14
CA SER A 170 14.89 -1.04 -6.43
C SER A 170 13.57 -1.08 -7.17
N LEU A 171 13.09 0.06 -7.67
CA LEU A 171 11.85 0.13 -8.44
C LEU A 171 11.96 -0.63 -9.76
N GLN A 172 13.10 -0.53 -10.45
CA GLN A 172 13.33 -1.28 -11.69
C GLN A 172 13.29 -2.79 -11.46
N GLN A 173 13.87 -3.27 -10.36
CA GLN A 173 13.81 -4.68 -9.98
C GLN A 173 12.35 -5.15 -9.77
N TRP A 174 11.49 -4.34 -9.13
CA TRP A 174 10.06 -4.64 -9.00
C TRP A 174 9.36 -4.73 -10.35
N LEU A 175 9.61 -3.77 -11.27
CA LEU A 175 9.04 -3.78 -12.62
C LEU A 175 9.49 -5.02 -13.38
N ASP A 176 10.78 -5.37 -13.29
CA ASP A 176 11.37 -6.50 -13.99
C ASP A 176 10.83 -7.84 -13.50
N ALA A 177 10.71 -8.00 -12.19
CA ALA A 177 10.16 -9.21 -11.57
C ALA A 177 8.68 -9.44 -11.95
N LYS A 178 7.91 -8.39 -12.24
CA LYS A 178 6.47 -8.45 -12.54
C LYS A 178 6.13 -8.34 -14.03
N ARG A 179 7.10 -8.42 -14.93
CA ARG A 179 6.89 -8.29 -16.39
C ARG A 179 5.90 -9.26 -17.00
N GLY A 180 5.64 -10.39 -16.37
CA GLY A 180 4.76 -11.45 -16.87
C GLY A 180 3.26 -11.14 -16.85
N GLY A 181 2.82 -10.13 -16.10
CA GLY A 181 1.40 -9.78 -15.96
C GLY A 181 1.16 -8.28 -15.85
N ARG A 182 0.25 -7.74 -16.67
CA ARG A 182 -0.09 -6.31 -16.66
C ARG A 182 -0.63 -5.85 -15.31
N ASP A 183 -1.43 -6.67 -14.66
CA ASP A 183 -2.06 -6.35 -13.38
C ASP A 183 -1.28 -6.91 -12.17
N ALA A 184 -0.05 -7.38 -12.38
CA ALA A 184 0.81 -7.89 -11.32
C ALA A 184 1.57 -6.81 -10.54
N LEU A 185 1.56 -5.56 -11.05
CA LEU A 185 2.12 -4.39 -10.40
C LEU A 185 1.30 -3.15 -10.80
N GLN A 186 1.17 -2.20 -9.87
CA GLN A 186 0.70 -0.84 -10.14
C GLN A 186 1.65 0.19 -9.54
N LEU A 187 1.77 1.34 -10.19
CA LEU A 187 2.44 2.53 -9.66
C LEU A 187 1.36 3.50 -9.16
N LYS A 188 1.17 3.59 -7.84
CA LYS A 188 0.13 4.40 -7.19
C LYS A 188 0.73 5.68 -6.62
N PHE A 189 0.45 6.81 -7.23
CA PHE A 189 0.94 8.12 -6.80
C PHE A 189 -0.09 8.88 -5.98
N VAL A 190 0.31 9.32 -4.79
CA VAL A 190 -0.48 10.22 -3.94
C VAL A 190 -0.21 11.66 -4.39
N VAL A 191 -1.27 12.36 -4.81
CA VAL A 191 -1.18 13.71 -5.37
C VAL A 191 -1.96 14.68 -4.51
N GLY A 192 -1.27 15.69 -4.00
CA GLY A 192 -1.85 16.80 -3.25
C GLY A 192 -1.99 18.08 -4.07
N ARG A 193 -1.16 18.25 -5.10
CA ARG A 193 -1.08 19.45 -5.92
C ARG A 193 -0.50 19.19 -7.31
N ARG A 194 -0.65 20.13 -8.25
CA ARG A 194 -0.19 19.98 -9.64
C ARG A 194 1.31 19.77 -9.77
N GLU A 195 2.10 20.42 -8.90
CA GLU A 195 3.56 20.31 -8.91
C GLU A 195 4.07 18.90 -8.59
N ASP A 196 3.25 18.04 -8.00
CA ASP A 196 3.64 16.64 -7.72
C ASP A 196 3.92 15.88 -9.03
N GLU A 197 3.30 16.28 -10.15
CA GLU A 197 3.58 15.68 -11.45
C GLU A 197 5.04 15.92 -11.86
N VAL A 198 5.49 17.17 -11.87
CA VAL A 198 6.85 17.53 -12.31
C VAL A 198 7.93 17.30 -11.25
N ARG A 199 7.54 17.15 -9.97
CA ARG A 199 8.48 16.97 -8.87
C ARG A 199 8.67 15.52 -8.45
N LEU A 200 7.68 14.66 -8.65
CA LEU A 200 7.71 13.25 -8.26
C LEU A 200 7.54 12.34 -9.47
N ILE A 201 6.42 12.50 -10.21
CA ILE A 201 5.97 11.49 -11.16
C ILE A 201 6.86 11.47 -12.40
N ASP A 202 7.00 12.61 -13.09
CA ASP A 202 7.77 12.70 -14.33
C ASP A 202 9.25 12.35 -14.14
N PRO A 203 9.97 12.86 -13.13
CA PRO A 203 11.36 12.48 -12.90
C PRO A 203 11.54 10.99 -12.61
N LEU A 204 10.59 10.39 -11.87
CA LEU A 204 10.66 8.98 -11.54
C LEU A 204 10.38 8.09 -12.75
N LEU A 205 9.28 8.34 -13.48
CA LEU A 205 8.91 7.56 -14.65
C LEU A 205 9.97 7.70 -15.76
N SER A 206 10.60 8.87 -15.93
CA SER A 206 11.68 9.08 -16.89
C SER A 206 12.96 8.31 -16.55
N ALA A 207 13.12 7.89 -15.30
CA ALA A 207 14.28 7.11 -14.85
C ALA A 207 14.03 5.58 -14.88
N LEU A 208 12.81 5.15 -15.18
CA LEU A 208 12.40 3.73 -15.18
C LEU A 208 12.14 3.25 -16.62
N GLU A 209 12.45 1.99 -16.90
CA GLU A 209 12.17 1.35 -18.18
C GLU A 209 10.98 0.40 -18.13
N GLY A 210 10.11 0.45 -19.13
CA GLY A 210 9.00 -0.48 -19.30
C GLY A 210 7.87 -0.32 -18.28
N TRP A 211 7.82 0.78 -17.56
CA TRP A 211 6.74 1.10 -16.62
C TRP A 211 5.37 1.23 -17.31
N GLU A 212 5.34 1.59 -18.60
CA GLU A 212 4.11 1.76 -19.40
C GLU A 212 3.28 0.46 -19.52
N ARG A 213 3.89 -0.67 -19.20
CA ARG A 213 3.21 -1.98 -19.16
C ARG A 213 2.25 -2.10 -17.99
N PHE A 214 2.45 -1.32 -16.94
CA PHE A 214 1.71 -1.41 -15.70
C PHE A 214 0.74 -0.24 -15.53
N PRO A 215 -0.36 -0.44 -14.79
CA PRO A 215 -1.26 0.66 -14.45
C PRO A 215 -0.55 1.73 -13.62
N VAL A 216 -0.63 2.98 -14.08
CA VAL A 216 -0.36 4.15 -13.25
C VAL A 216 -1.68 4.60 -12.64
N VAL A 217 -1.70 4.78 -11.32
CA VAL A 217 -2.89 5.10 -10.55
C VAL A 217 -2.65 6.40 -9.78
N ILE A 218 -3.53 7.37 -9.99
CA ILE A 218 -3.49 8.66 -9.30
C ILE A 218 -4.51 8.66 -8.18
N MET A 219 -4.06 8.96 -6.98
CA MET A 219 -4.85 8.99 -5.76
C MET A 219 -4.80 10.36 -5.11
N PRO A 220 -5.93 10.97 -4.70
CA PRO A 220 -5.90 12.24 -3.98
C PRO A 220 -5.26 12.08 -2.60
N MET A 221 -4.48 13.09 -2.20
CA MET A 221 -3.94 13.20 -0.85
C MET A 221 -5.07 13.52 0.14
N GLY A 222 -4.99 12.95 1.33
CA GLY A 222 -5.88 13.29 2.44
C GLY A 222 -6.12 12.11 3.38
N GLY A 223 -6.04 12.36 4.70
CA GLY A 223 -6.35 11.38 5.74
C GLY A 223 -7.81 11.43 6.21
N ASP A 224 -8.56 12.45 5.81
CA ASP A 224 -9.96 12.67 6.09
C ASP A 224 -10.69 13.19 4.84
N SER A 225 -12.02 13.22 4.88
CA SER A 225 -12.86 13.61 3.74
C SER A 225 -12.63 15.06 3.29
N THR A 226 -12.29 15.97 4.18
CA THR A 226 -12.08 17.39 3.86
C THR A 226 -10.78 17.59 3.07
N THR A 227 -9.68 17.05 3.59
CA THR A 227 -8.36 17.15 2.95
C THR A 227 -8.30 16.36 1.65
N MET A 228 -8.96 15.20 1.57
CA MET A 228 -9.08 14.41 0.35
C MET A 228 -9.83 15.18 -0.75
N ARG A 229 -11.01 15.73 -0.44
CA ARG A 229 -11.80 16.52 -1.40
C ARG A 229 -11.10 17.75 -1.94
N ALA A 230 -10.22 18.37 -1.14
CA ALA A 230 -9.42 19.48 -1.61
C ALA A 230 -8.42 19.08 -2.70
N SER A 231 -7.90 17.84 -2.65
CA SER A 231 -6.92 17.30 -3.60
C SER A 231 -7.55 16.56 -4.79
N GLU A 232 -8.82 16.13 -4.68
CA GLU A 232 -9.52 15.36 -5.72
C GLU A 232 -9.52 16.01 -7.10
N PRO A 233 -9.86 17.32 -7.26
CA PRO A 233 -9.91 17.95 -8.58
C PRO A 233 -8.55 17.87 -9.31
N VAL A 234 -7.45 18.02 -8.59
CA VAL A 234 -6.10 17.92 -9.16
C VAL A 234 -5.79 16.49 -9.57
N ALA A 235 -6.13 15.52 -8.73
CA ALA A 235 -5.91 14.10 -9.02
C ALA A 235 -6.73 13.62 -10.22
N VAL A 236 -8.01 13.98 -10.28
CA VAL A 236 -8.91 13.65 -11.40
C VAL A 236 -8.43 14.28 -12.71
N GLU A 237 -8.09 15.58 -12.70
CA GLU A 237 -7.59 16.28 -13.90
C GLU A 237 -6.31 15.63 -14.41
N MET A 238 -5.36 15.31 -13.52
CA MET A 238 -4.11 14.65 -13.88
C MET A 238 -4.37 13.27 -14.50
N ALA A 239 -5.24 12.47 -13.88
CA ALA A 239 -5.60 11.14 -14.38
C ALA A 239 -6.20 11.22 -15.80
N ILE A 240 -7.15 12.12 -16.02
CA ILE A 240 -7.80 12.32 -17.33
C ILE A 240 -6.77 12.78 -18.39
N ARG A 241 -5.96 13.79 -18.07
CA ARG A 241 -5.00 14.39 -19.00
C ARG A 241 -3.90 13.41 -19.42
N ARG A 242 -3.49 12.50 -18.50
CA ARG A 242 -2.45 11.49 -18.74
C ARG A 242 -3.00 10.14 -19.23
N GLY A 243 -4.31 9.94 -19.25
CA GLY A 243 -4.92 8.66 -19.56
C GLY A 243 -4.63 7.58 -18.50
N TRP A 244 -4.36 7.98 -17.25
CA TRP A 244 -4.08 7.10 -16.13
C TRP A 244 -5.33 6.80 -15.32
N ARG A 245 -5.27 5.77 -14.46
CA ARG A 245 -6.38 5.45 -13.56
C ARG A 245 -6.47 6.45 -12.41
N TYR A 246 -7.68 6.87 -12.08
CA TYR A 246 -7.99 7.50 -10.80
C TYR A 246 -8.44 6.44 -9.81
N THR A 247 -8.04 6.58 -8.54
CA THR A 247 -8.58 5.80 -7.43
C THR A 247 -9.01 6.74 -6.30
N PRO A 248 -10.21 6.54 -5.71
CA PRO A 248 -10.58 7.23 -4.47
C PRO A 248 -9.78 6.67 -3.29
N ARG A 249 -10.10 7.16 -2.11
CA ARG A 249 -9.80 6.51 -0.82
C ARG A 249 -11.13 6.06 -0.21
N LEU A 250 -11.64 4.93 -0.68
CA LEU A 250 -12.97 4.44 -0.36
C LEU A 250 -13.20 4.29 1.15
N GLN A 251 -12.17 3.90 1.91
CA GLN A 251 -12.23 3.80 3.36
C GLN A 251 -12.48 5.17 4.03
N VAL A 252 -12.00 6.26 3.43
CA VAL A 252 -12.25 7.62 3.93
C VAL A 252 -13.68 8.04 3.62
N ASP A 253 -14.19 7.72 2.44
CA ASP A 253 -15.57 8.04 2.04
C ASP A 253 -16.60 7.27 2.88
N LEU A 254 -16.35 5.98 3.12
CA LEU A 254 -17.29 5.12 3.85
C LEU A 254 -17.21 5.30 5.37
N TRP A 255 -16.01 5.47 5.92
CA TRP A 255 -15.78 5.39 7.38
C TRP A 255 -15.04 6.60 7.96
N GLY A 256 -14.77 7.63 7.15
CA GLY A 256 -14.22 8.90 7.62
C GLY A 256 -12.79 8.80 8.18
N GLY A 257 -11.98 7.86 7.68
CA GLY A 257 -10.60 7.67 8.16
C GLY A 257 -10.51 7.00 9.54
N ARG A 258 -11.53 6.25 9.95
CA ARG A 258 -11.51 5.45 11.18
C ARG A 258 -10.40 4.38 11.09
N LYS A 259 -9.65 4.17 12.17
CA LYS A 259 -8.63 3.12 12.24
C LYS A 259 -9.27 1.73 12.18
N GLY A 260 -8.57 0.80 11.53
CA GLY A 260 -9.02 -0.58 11.39
C GLY A 260 -10.18 -0.78 10.40
N THR A 261 -10.32 0.17 9.45
CA THR A 261 -11.35 0.10 8.39
C THR A 261 -10.74 -0.11 7.02
#